data_3c8f6bd708ab0fcb1b6a94a20a42db0a
#
_entry.id   3c8f6bd708ab0fcb1b6a94a20a42db0a
#
_cell.length_a   1.000
_cell.length_b   1.000
_cell.length_c   1.000
_cell.angle_alpha   90.00
_cell.angle_beta   90.00
_cell.angle_gamma   90.00
#
_symmetry.space_group_name_H-M   'P 1'
#
loop_
_entity.id
_entity.type
_entity.pdbx_description
1 polymer ?
#
loop_
_entity_poly.entity_id
_entity_poly.type
_entity_poly.pdbx_seq_one_letter_code
_entity_poly.pdbx_strand_id
1 'polypeptide(L)'
;MNEIYESFSGYLTEDSKKFLVAFSGGLDSTVLLYALKQALVKEKLNKEILAIHVDHKQNKNSKNWIEHCKKFCETMQVSFACSQIKSNKKALSENDLRNLRYEIFSEYVDKNSTLFLAHHLGDQIETFFFRIFRGTGMDGIVGIPEERALNEGRLVRPFLGLSKDLLLSYAKKHK
;
A
#
# COMPACT_ATOMS: atom_id res chain seq x y z
N MET A 1 -0.63 -16.16 12.09
CA MET A 1 0.56 -15.26 12.20
C MET A 1 1.60 -15.57 11.15
N ASN A 2 1.83 -16.83 10.82
CA ASN A 2 2.70 -17.19 9.69
C ASN A 2 2.20 -16.63 8.36
N GLU A 3 0.89 -16.63 8.11
CA GLU A 3 0.28 -16.20 6.84
C GLU A 3 0.66 -14.75 6.45
N ILE A 4 0.64 -13.80 7.40
CA ILE A 4 1.06 -12.41 7.12
C ILE A 4 2.55 -12.34 6.79
N TYR A 5 3.37 -13.12 7.46
CA TYR A 5 4.78 -13.19 7.15
C TYR A 5 5.04 -13.89 5.81
N GLU A 6 4.38 -15.02 5.58
CA GLU A 6 4.50 -15.81 4.35
C GLU A 6 4.06 -15.01 3.12
N SER A 7 3.10 -14.08 3.28
CA SER A 7 2.67 -13.19 2.18
C SER A 7 3.78 -12.29 1.62
N PHE A 8 4.87 -12.10 2.34
CA PHE A 8 6.03 -11.34 1.86
C PHE A 8 7.11 -12.22 1.22
N SER A 9 7.10 -13.54 1.39
CA SER A 9 8.23 -14.43 1.06
C SER A 9 8.70 -14.32 -0.39
N GLY A 10 7.77 -14.11 -1.34
CA GLY A 10 8.09 -13.94 -2.75
C GLY A 10 8.64 -12.55 -3.14
N TYR A 11 8.58 -11.57 -2.23
CA TYR A 11 8.93 -10.18 -2.53
C TYR A 11 10.18 -9.68 -1.82
N LEU A 12 10.64 -10.39 -0.78
CA LEU A 12 11.84 -10.05 -0.02
C LEU A 12 13.10 -10.59 -0.71
N THR A 13 13.30 -10.21 -1.97
CA THR A 13 14.44 -10.63 -2.77
C THR A 13 15.62 -9.67 -2.66
N GLU A 14 16.83 -10.13 -3.00
CA GLU A 14 18.03 -9.29 -3.02
C GLU A 14 17.98 -8.20 -4.09
N ASP A 15 17.23 -8.44 -5.18
CA ASP A 15 17.14 -7.53 -6.33
C ASP A 15 16.50 -6.18 -5.99
N SER A 16 15.52 -6.17 -5.08
CA SER A 16 14.90 -4.92 -4.62
C SER A 16 15.76 -4.29 -3.52
N LYS A 17 16.34 -3.14 -3.80
CA LYS A 17 17.17 -2.39 -2.83
C LYS A 17 16.35 -1.47 -1.94
N LYS A 18 15.20 -1.00 -2.41
CA LYS A 18 14.33 -0.03 -1.75
C LYS A 18 12.89 -0.51 -1.71
N PHE A 19 12.30 -0.50 -0.53
CA PHE A 19 10.90 -0.85 -0.32
C PHE A 19 10.09 0.40 -0.03
N LEU A 20 9.07 0.62 -0.85
CA LEU A 20 8.15 1.73 -0.73
C LEU A 20 6.82 1.20 -0.20
N VAL A 21 6.19 1.89 0.73
CA VAL A 21 4.88 1.51 1.27
C VAL A 21 3.90 2.65 1.04
N ALA A 22 2.81 2.38 0.31
CA ALA A 22 1.70 3.31 0.20
C ALA A 22 0.99 3.39 1.56
N PHE A 23 1.29 4.43 2.34
CA PHE A 23 0.91 4.55 3.73
C PHE A 23 -0.21 5.59 3.93
N SER A 24 -1.43 5.10 4.10
CA SER A 24 -2.59 5.98 4.38
C SER A 24 -2.73 6.35 5.85
N GLY A 25 -2.07 5.64 6.77
CA GLY A 25 -2.28 5.74 8.22
C GLY A 25 -3.52 4.98 8.72
N GLY A 26 -4.29 4.36 7.81
CA GLY A 26 -5.37 3.44 8.18
C GLY A 26 -4.83 2.07 8.62
N LEU A 27 -5.70 1.26 9.24
CA LEU A 27 -5.32 -0.03 9.84
C LEU A 27 -4.51 -0.90 8.88
N ASP A 28 -5.01 -1.13 7.67
CA ASP A 28 -4.42 -2.11 6.74
C ASP A 28 -3.01 -1.68 6.31
N SER A 29 -2.82 -0.38 6.01
CA SER A 29 -1.49 0.16 5.65
C SER A 29 -0.53 0.19 6.83
N THR A 30 -1.05 0.36 8.05
CA THR A 30 -0.26 0.32 9.28
C THR A 30 0.23 -1.10 9.57
N VAL A 31 -0.67 -2.10 9.41
CA VAL A 31 -0.30 -3.52 9.51
C VAL A 31 0.73 -3.88 8.45
N LEU A 32 0.55 -3.42 7.21
CA LEU A 32 1.50 -3.68 6.12
C LEU A 32 2.90 -3.15 6.46
N LEU A 33 2.99 -1.88 6.87
CA LEU A 33 4.27 -1.24 7.19
C LEU A 33 4.97 -1.96 8.36
N TYR A 34 4.22 -2.24 9.42
CA TYR A 34 4.74 -2.94 10.59
C TYR A 34 5.21 -4.36 10.23
N ALA A 35 4.36 -5.14 9.54
CA ALA A 35 4.68 -6.51 9.18
C ALA A 35 5.88 -6.61 8.23
N LEU A 36 5.99 -5.69 7.24
CA LEU A 36 7.14 -5.61 6.34
C LEU A 36 8.43 -5.34 7.12
N LYS A 37 8.40 -4.39 8.07
CA LYS A 37 9.57 -4.09 8.92
C LYS A 37 10.00 -5.31 9.74
N GLN A 38 9.03 -6.03 10.34
CA GLN A 38 9.30 -7.25 11.10
C GLN A 38 9.86 -8.38 10.20
N ALA A 39 9.33 -8.51 8.99
CA ALA A 39 9.80 -9.50 8.02
C ALA A 39 11.27 -9.25 7.64
N LEU A 40 11.65 -7.99 7.38
CA LEU A 40 13.04 -7.62 7.09
C LEU A 40 13.99 -7.94 8.24
N VAL A 41 13.56 -7.64 9.48
CA VAL A 41 14.36 -7.95 10.68
C VAL A 41 14.56 -9.47 10.81
N LYS A 42 13.50 -10.26 10.60
CA LYS A 42 13.54 -11.72 10.70
C LYS A 42 14.44 -12.34 9.64
N GLU A 43 14.38 -11.85 8.39
CA GLU A 43 15.23 -12.30 7.29
C GLU A 43 16.63 -11.68 7.32
N LYS A 44 16.94 -10.83 8.32
CA LYS A 44 18.22 -10.11 8.43
C LYS A 44 18.56 -9.29 7.18
N LEU A 45 17.55 -8.79 6.50
CA LEU A 45 17.70 -7.96 5.30
C LEU A 45 17.80 -6.49 5.69
N ASN A 46 18.96 -5.89 5.41
CA ASN A 46 19.16 -4.46 5.61
C ASN A 46 18.66 -3.67 4.39
N LYS A 47 17.35 -3.47 4.29
CA LYS A 47 16.71 -2.73 3.19
C LYS A 47 16.10 -1.43 3.72
N GLU A 48 16.18 -0.39 2.91
CA GLU A 48 15.53 0.88 3.19
C GLU A 48 14.01 0.76 3.00
N ILE A 49 13.23 1.27 3.96
CA ILE A 49 11.78 1.44 3.82
C ILE A 49 11.46 2.92 3.77
N LEU A 50 10.67 3.33 2.78
CA LEU A 50 10.07 4.66 2.69
C LEU A 50 8.54 4.53 2.70
N ALA A 51 7.89 5.05 3.71
CA ALA A 51 6.44 5.19 3.77
C ALA A 51 6.02 6.47 3.02
N ILE A 52 5.15 6.32 2.02
CA ILE A 52 4.67 7.42 1.17
C ILE A 52 3.20 7.67 1.49
N HIS A 53 2.91 8.83 2.05
CA HIS A 53 1.55 9.32 2.30
C HIS A 53 1.13 10.29 1.20
N VAL A 54 -0.07 10.09 0.65
CA VAL A 54 -0.65 11.00 -0.35
C VAL A 54 -1.82 11.75 0.27
N ASP A 55 -1.65 13.05 0.49
CA ASP A 55 -2.69 13.93 1.03
C ASP A 55 -3.63 14.41 -0.08
N HIS A 56 -4.90 14.02 0.04
CA HIS A 56 -5.96 14.39 -0.91
C HIS A 56 -6.53 15.80 -0.68
N LYS A 57 -6.14 16.50 0.39
CA LYS A 57 -6.66 17.83 0.81
C LYS A 57 -8.20 17.90 0.99
N GLN A 58 -8.87 16.77 1.07
CA GLN A 58 -10.34 16.72 1.18
C GLN A 58 -10.84 16.90 2.63
N ASN A 59 -9.95 16.78 3.62
CA ASN A 59 -10.33 16.81 5.03
C ASN A 59 -9.66 17.99 5.75
N LYS A 60 -10.45 18.75 6.53
CA LYS A 60 -9.94 19.84 7.39
C LYS A 60 -8.89 19.34 8.41
N ASN A 61 -8.93 18.07 8.76
CA ASN A 61 -8.01 17.41 9.70
C ASN A 61 -6.79 16.75 9.04
N SER A 62 -6.54 16.99 7.73
CA SER A 62 -5.44 16.32 7.01
C SER A 62 -4.07 16.58 7.66
N LYS A 63 -3.83 17.78 8.19
CA LYS A 63 -2.58 18.12 8.89
C LYS A 63 -2.33 17.24 10.12
N ASN A 64 -3.36 17.04 10.96
CA ASN A 64 -3.25 16.19 12.15
C ASN A 64 -3.03 14.72 11.76
N TRP A 65 -3.64 14.30 10.66
CA TRP A 65 -3.48 12.95 10.14
C TRP A 65 -2.07 12.70 9.60
N ILE A 66 -1.51 13.66 8.84
CA ILE A 66 -0.13 13.61 8.36
C ILE A 66 0.84 13.53 9.54
N GLU A 67 0.63 14.36 10.58
CA GLU A 67 1.46 14.34 11.78
C GLU A 67 1.37 12.99 12.51
N HIS A 68 0.19 12.39 12.60
CA HIS A 68 0.00 11.04 13.13
C HIS A 68 0.81 10.01 12.35
N CYS A 69 0.70 10.04 11.01
CA CYS A 69 1.45 9.15 10.12
C CYS A 69 2.97 9.31 10.30
N LYS A 70 3.44 10.55 10.37
CA LYS A 70 4.85 10.88 10.58
C LYS A 70 5.37 10.33 11.91
N LYS A 71 4.67 10.58 13.02
CA LYS A 71 5.03 10.06 14.35
C LYS A 71 5.08 8.54 14.39
N PHE A 72 4.12 7.88 13.73
CA PHE A 72 4.16 6.43 13.63
C PHE A 72 5.42 5.94 12.91
N CYS A 73 5.77 6.53 11.75
CA CYS A 73 6.98 6.20 11.03
C CYS A 73 8.26 6.47 11.82
N GLU A 74 8.32 7.57 12.58
CA GLU A 74 9.43 7.89 13.49
C GLU A 74 9.60 6.81 14.56
N THR A 75 8.50 6.37 15.20
CA THR A 75 8.52 5.29 16.18
C THR A 75 9.02 3.97 15.58
N MET A 76 8.68 3.72 14.33
CA MET A 76 9.10 2.53 13.58
C MET A 76 10.52 2.66 12.99
N GLN A 77 11.16 3.82 13.12
CA GLN A 77 12.44 4.11 12.44
C GLN A 77 12.35 3.84 10.93
N VAL A 78 11.30 4.38 10.31
CA VAL A 78 11.03 4.29 8.88
C VAL A 78 11.01 5.69 8.29
N SER A 79 11.64 5.87 7.13
CA SER A 79 11.59 7.13 6.39
C SER A 79 10.16 7.45 5.95
N PHE A 80 9.76 8.72 6.03
CA PHE A 80 8.42 9.17 5.69
C PHE A 80 8.46 10.28 4.65
N ALA A 81 7.66 10.14 3.61
CA ALA A 81 7.41 11.18 2.61
C ALA A 81 5.91 11.48 2.54
N CYS A 82 5.57 12.75 2.37
CA CYS A 82 4.20 13.19 2.17
C CYS A 82 4.12 14.02 0.89
N SER A 83 3.29 13.58 -0.05
CA SER A 83 3.00 14.30 -1.30
C SER A 83 1.54 14.71 -1.34
N GLN A 84 1.28 15.89 -1.89
CA GLN A 84 -0.08 16.41 -2.02
C GLN A 84 -0.56 16.28 -3.46
N ILE A 85 -1.82 15.84 -3.62
CA ILE A 85 -2.47 15.88 -4.94
C ILE A 85 -2.64 17.33 -5.37
N LYS A 86 -2.11 17.64 -6.56
CA LYS A 86 -2.29 18.93 -7.24
C LYS A 86 -3.22 18.69 -8.42
N SER A 87 -4.32 19.41 -8.48
CA SER A 87 -5.25 19.35 -9.61
C SER A 87 -5.92 20.70 -9.82
N ASN A 88 -6.12 21.05 -11.07
CA ASN A 88 -6.87 22.25 -11.48
C ASN A 88 -8.38 21.98 -11.61
N LYS A 89 -8.82 20.72 -11.47
CA LYS A 89 -10.25 20.36 -11.50
C LYS A 89 -10.94 20.80 -10.20
N LYS A 90 -12.13 21.41 -10.32
CA LYS A 90 -12.95 21.85 -9.18
C LYS A 90 -13.47 20.68 -8.33
N ALA A 91 -13.73 19.53 -8.97
CA ALA A 91 -14.12 18.29 -8.31
C ALA A 91 -13.37 17.13 -8.94
N LEU A 92 -12.85 16.24 -8.11
CA LEU A 92 -12.14 15.02 -8.53
C LEU A 92 -13.06 13.82 -8.28
N SER A 93 -13.24 12.97 -9.27
CA SER A 93 -13.85 11.66 -9.08
C SER A 93 -12.90 10.75 -8.31
N GLU A 94 -13.42 9.65 -7.77
CA GLU A 94 -12.59 8.63 -7.10
C GLU A 94 -11.52 8.08 -8.05
N ASN A 95 -11.87 7.88 -9.32
CA ASN A 95 -10.93 7.42 -10.33
C ASN A 95 -9.83 8.46 -10.64
N ASP A 96 -10.17 9.77 -10.66
CA ASP A 96 -9.16 10.83 -10.79
C ASP A 96 -8.18 10.80 -9.61
N LEU A 97 -8.69 10.69 -8.38
CA LEU A 97 -7.87 10.60 -7.16
C LEU A 97 -6.97 9.35 -7.17
N ARG A 98 -7.52 8.23 -7.65
CA ARG A 98 -6.76 7.00 -7.81
C ARG A 98 -5.61 7.20 -8.80
N ASN A 99 -5.86 7.75 -9.98
CA ASN A 99 -4.86 7.97 -11.01
C ASN A 99 -3.75 8.91 -10.52
N LEU A 100 -4.12 10.08 -9.97
CA LEU A 100 -3.17 11.05 -9.42
C LEU A 100 -2.31 10.44 -8.30
N ARG A 101 -2.87 9.58 -7.47
CA ARG A 101 -2.11 8.84 -6.45
C ARG A 101 -1.08 7.91 -7.07
N TYR A 102 -1.43 7.20 -8.15
CA TYR A 102 -0.48 6.34 -8.86
C TYR A 102 0.60 7.14 -9.60
N GLU A 103 0.28 8.32 -10.14
CA GLU A 103 1.27 9.24 -10.70
C GLU A 103 2.30 9.63 -9.65
N ILE A 104 1.84 10.04 -8.46
CA ILE A 104 2.72 10.37 -7.33
C ILE A 104 3.58 9.17 -6.95
N PHE A 105 3.02 7.97 -6.81
CA PHE A 105 3.81 6.79 -6.49
C PHE A 105 4.87 6.48 -7.54
N SER A 106 4.55 6.69 -8.82
CA SER A 106 5.49 6.46 -9.92
C SER A 106 6.73 7.35 -9.83
N GLU A 107 6.62 8.57 -9.27
CA GLU A 107 7.76 9.47 -9.08
C GLU A 107 8.81 8.90 -8.09
N TYR A 108 8.38 8.02 -7.16
CA TYR A 108 9.26 7.39 -6.17
C TYR A 108 9.83 6.06 -6.61
N VAL A 109 9.23 5.43 -7.64
CA VAL A 109 9.56 4.07 -8.08
C VAL A 109 10.62 4.10 -9.17
N ASP A 110 11.77 3.49 -8.91
CA ASP A 110 12.85 3.22 -9.86
C ASP A 110 13.01 1.70 -10.09
N LYS A 111 13.95 1.30 -10.93
CA LYS A 111 14.23 -0.11 -11.29
C LYS A 111 14.58 -1.02 -10.11
N ASN A 112 15.00 -0.45 -8.99
CA ASN A 112 15.39 -1.20 -7.79
C ASN A 112 14.31 -1.13 -6.69
N SER A 113 13.15 -0.53 -7.00
CA SER A 113 12.09 -0.28 -6.02
C SER A 113 10.95 -1.28 -6.14
N THR A 114 10.41 -1.69 -5.00
CA THR A 114 9.14 -2.41 -4.90
C THR A 114 8.17 -1.58 -4.06
N LEU A 115 7.02 -1.20 -4.65
CA LEU A 115 5.94 -0.51 -3.95
C LEU A 115 4.93 -1.52 -3.41
N PHE A 116 4.70 -1.48 -2.12
CA PHE A 116 3.74 -2.31 -1.40
C PHE A 116 2.43 -1.56 -1.14
N LEU A 117 1.29 -2.20 -1.49
CA LEU A 117 -0.05 -1.71 -1.19
C LEU A 117 -0.79 -2.72 -0.31
N ALA A 118 -1.57 -2.21 0.64
CA ALA A 118 -2.30 -2.99 1.64
C ALA A 118 -3.70 -3.46 1.18
N HIS A 119 -3.91 -3.67 -0.13
CA HIS A 119 -5.15 -4.28 -0.60
C HIS A 119 -5.26 -5.72 -0.08
N HIS A 120 -6.47 -6.10 0.36
CA HIS A 120 -6.75 -7.39 0.96
C HIS A 120 -7.90 -8.12 0.24
N LEU A 121 -8.29 -9.30 0.70
CA LEU A 121 -9.33 -10.12 0.07
C LEU A 121 -10.67 -9.38 -0.07
N GLY A 122 -11.01 -8.51 0.88
CA GLY A 122 -12.23 -7.69 0.79
C GLY A 122 -12.22 -6.76 -0.43
N ASP A 123 -11.08 -6.11 -0.72
CA ASP A 123 -10.95 -5.25 -1.92
C ASP A 123 -11.06 -6.06 -3.22
N GLN A 124 -10.56 -7.29 -3.20
CA GLN A 124 -10.66 -8.23 -4.32
C GLN A 124 -12.13 -8.57 -4.61
N ILE A 125 -12.87 -8.93 -3.56
CA ILE A 125 -14.30 -9.26 -3.63
C ILE A 125 -15.11 -8.05 -4.12
N GLU A 126 -14.87 -6.87 -3.54
CA GLU A 126 -15.53 -5.62 -3.94
C GLU A 126 -15.28 -5.31 -5.42
N THR A 127 -14.03 -5.41 -5.87
CA THR A 127 -13.65 -5.19 -7.27
C THR A 127 -14.33 -6.18 -8.20
N PHE A 128 -14.42 -7.44 -7.80
CA PHE A 128 -15.09 -8.50 -8.57
C PHE A 128 -16.59 -8.17 -8.77
N PHE A 129 -17.32 -7.90 -7.68
CA PHE A 129 -18.73 -7.54 -7.78
C PHE A 129 -18.96 -6.26 -8.57
N PHE A 130 -18.13 -5.25 -8.36
CA PHE A 130 -18.24 -3.99 -9.09
C PHE A 130 -18.10 -4.18 -10.61
N ARG A 131 -17.23 -5.07 -11.06
CA ARG A 131 -17.06 -5.40 -12.48
C ARG A 131 -18.25 -6.17 -13.03
N ILE A 132 -18.79 -7.15 -12.30
CA ILE A 132 -20.00 -7.89 -12.66
C ILE A 132 -21.17 -6.92 -12.86
N PHE A 133 -21.44 -6.05 -11.88
CA PHE A 133 -22.56 -5.12 -11.95
C PHE A 133 -22.43 -4.07 -13.07
N ARG A 134 -21.22 -3.82 -13.55
CA ARG A 134 -20.99 -2.96 -14.72
C ARG A 134 -21.14 -3.69 -16.06
N GLY A 135 -21.49 -4.96 -16.06
CA GLY A 135 -21.70 -5.73 -17.30
C GLY A 135 -20.38 -6.03 -18.03
N THR A 136 -19.29 -6.11 -17.33
CA THR A 136 -17.99 -6.47 -17.93
C THR A 136 -18.07 -7.92 -18.39
N GLY A 137 -17.71 -8.21 -19.65
CA GLY A 137 -17.65 -9.57 -20.20
C GLY A 137 -16.68 -10.47 -19.44
N MET A 138 -16.69 -11.77 -19.75
CA MET A 138 -15.87 -12.79 -19.05
C MET A 138 -14.40 -12.40 -18.93
N ASP A 139 -13.81 -11.77 -19.94
CA ASP A 139 -12.41 -11.32 -19.94
C ASP A 139 -12.13 -10.15 -18.98
N GLY A 140 -13.16 -9.44 -18.56
CA GLY A 140 -13.05 -8.30 -17.63
C GLY A 140 -13.26 -8.63 -16.16
N ILE A 141 -13.62 -9.87 -15.83
CA ILE A 141 -13.88 -10.32 -14.45
C ILE A 141 -12.56 -10.58 -13.66
N VAL A 142 -11.42 -10.30 -14.27
CA VAL A 142 -10.12 -10.43 -13.59
C VAL A 142 -10.06 -9.47 -12.42
N GLY A 143 -9.79 -9.97 -11.22
CA GLY A 143 -9.67 -9.18 -10.00
C GLY A 143 -8.49 -8.18 -10.03
N ILE A 144 -8.12 -7.65 -8.86
CA ILE A 144 -6.93 -6.84 -8.69
C ILE A 144 -5.70 -7.73 -8.86
N PRO A 145 -4.73 -7.42 -9.72
CA PRO A 145 -3.52 -8.22 -9.84
C PRO A 145 -2.66 -8.11 -8.58
N GLU A 146 -2.09 -9.23 -8.17
CA GLU A 146 -1.20 -9.30 -7.01
C GLU A 146 0.08 -8.49 -7.25
N GLU A 147 0.64 -8.58 -8.44
CA GLU A 147 1.81 -7.83 -8.89
C GLU A 147 1.57 -7.19 -10.25
N ARG A 148 2.17 -6.02 -10.49
CA ARG A 148 2.27 -5.39 -11.80
C ARG A 148 3.48 -4.47 -11.89
N ALA A 149 3.91 -4.17 -13.12
CA ALA A 149 4.89 -3.12 -13.35
C ALA A 149 4.33 -1.74 -12.93
N LEU A 150 5.19 -0.91 -12.39
CA LEU A 150 4.93 0.50 -12.11
C LEU A 150 6.21 1.28 -12.39
N ASN A 151 6.19 2.18 -13.39
CA ASN A 151 7.37 2.84 -13.91
C ASN A 151 8.45 1.77 -14.27
N GLU A 152 9.69 1.95 -13.83
CA GLU A 152 10.79 1.00 -14.03
C GLU A 152 10.84 -0.12 -12.98
N GLY A 153 10.07 -0.02 -11.91
CA GLY A 153 10.01 -1.00 -10.83
C GLY A 153 8.71 -1.80 -10.82
N ARG A 154 8.32 -2.28 -9.65
CA ARG A 154 7.13 -3.10 -9.48
C ARG A 154 6.25 -2.65 -8.31
N LEU A 155 4.97 -2.98 -8.43
CA LEU A 155 3.97 -2.78 -7.40
C LEU A 155 3.39 -4.13 -7.01
N VAL A 156 3.32 -4.39 -5.70
CA VAL A 156 2.87 -5.68 -5.14
C VAL A 156 1.81 -5.49 -4.06
N ARG A 157 0.98 -6.51 -3.85
CA ARG A 157 -0.12 -6.53 -2.88
C ARG A 157 -0.08 -7.82 -2.08
N PRO A 158 0.80 -7.91 -1.09
CA PRO A 158 1.03 -9.16 -0.35
C PRO A 158 -0.21 -9.64 0.42
N PHE A 159 -1.13 -8.74 0.77
CA PHE A 159 -2.32 -9.05 1.56
C PHE A 159 -3.55 -9.43 0.72
N LEU A 160 -3.43 -9.50 -0.61
CA LEU A 160 -4.58 -9.65 -1.50
C LEU A 160 -5.39 -10.94 -1.26
N GLY A 161 -4.74 -12.00 -0.79
CA GLY A 161 -5.39 -13.26 -0.37
C GLY A 161 -5.79 -13.32 1.12
N LEU A 162 -5.46 -12.30 1.92
CA LEU A 162 -5.69 -12.31 3.36
C LEU A 162 -7.01 -11.64 3.74
N SER A 163 -7.71 -12.20 4.74
CA SER A 163 -8.94 -11.60 5.24
C SER A 163 -8.67 -10.37 6.11
N LYS A 164 -9.62 -9.44 6.16
CA LYS A 164 -9.56 -8.27 7.04
C LYS A 164 -9.51 -8.65 8.52
N ASP A 165 -10.17 -9.73 8.90
CA ASP A 165 -10.17 -10.23 10.30
C ASP A 165 -8.78 -10.69 10.73
N LEU A 166 -8.01 -11.28 9.82
CA LEU A 166 -6.62 -11.64 10.07
C LEU A 166 -5.76 -10.40 10.32
N LEU A 167 -5.92 -9.34 9.50
CA LEU A 167 -5.22 -8.07 9.69
C LEU A 167 -5.59 -7.40 11.01
N LEU A 168 -6.88 -7.39 11.37
CA LEU A 168 -7.37 -6.89 12.65
C LEU A 168 -6.79 -7.65 13.84
N SER A 169 -6.76 -8.96 13.75
CA SER A 169 -6.21 -9.83 14.80
C SER A 169 -4.71 -9.60 14.99
N TYR A 170 -4.00 -9.43 13.88
CA TYR A 170 -2.58 -9.10 13.89
C TYR A 170 -2.33 -7.72 14.54
N ALA A 171 -3.11 -6.69 14.16
CA ALA A 171 -3.00 -5.36 14.75
C ALA A 171 -3.24 -5.36 16.27
N LYS A 172 -4.27 -6.09 16.73
CA LYS A 172 -4.58 -6.22 18.17
C LYS A 172 -3.45 -6.86 18.97
N LYS A 173 -2.72 -7.78 18.38
CA LYS A 173 -1.63 -8.50 19.04
C LYS A 173 -0.35 -7.67 19.14
N HIS A 174 -0.15 -6.73 18.22
CA HIS A 174 1.08 -5.95 18.11
C HIS A 174 0.90 -4.46 18.49
N LYS A 175 -0.17 -4.18 19.26
CA LYS A 175 -0.42 -2.87 19.86
C LYS A 175 0.70 -2.44 20.80
#